data_0ef32d867361920f7fabf5179279b02b
#
_entry.id   0ef32d867361920f7fabf5179279b02b
#
_cell.length_a   1.000
_cell.length_b   1.000
_cell.length_c   1.000
_cell.angle_alpha   90.00
_cell.angle_beta   90.00
_cell.angle_gamma   90.00
#
_symmetry.space_group_name_H-M   'P 1'
#
loop_
_entity.id
_entity.type
_entity.pdbx_description
1 polymer ?
#
loop_
_entity_poly.entity_id
_entity_poly.type
_entity_poly.pdbx_seq_one_letter_code
_entity_poly.pdbx_strand_id
1 'polypeptide(L)'
;MKEKNTEESASERIDLLSRTIIALIIGILIGAIVVETGLDVLQQEISKLVKGFIWLFIILGLFSFWIVQNKESILRKLFGVSKTDLGEINKAGQSLVLNIIEKDYTGARRDLTSLFKRASAWYAWMNFRRWVVVVFQALFVGLGGLLGTVMLYNQNKLLIQQNQLLNQQNIRLDQQTYLQEAERRSSLVFLLGNILDAINEELKDDVGVKGSRDISPQLVGRIIALSNSLRPYRYLGSDSLVGRELSPERGFLLLSIVSSEIDKTSLGRIYKSADFSYADLKNAVLSGRYLSGVNLTGADLENAVLDETDLSLANLSQAELSGAILARASLREARLRDSKMFKANFESSDLSDANLYGADLRRAYMVSANFQNTHLNRADLSGANLSNTDLTKANYDLVKLDSAVVSEYHWLDSLGTTGNASGRDYLLSNYYIDSVRTSLGWMNMFLRKTGSKSR
;
A
#
# COMPACT_ATOMS: atom_id res chain seq x y z
N MET A 1 -53.18 42.23 10.02
CA MET A 1 -51.86 42.72 10.51
C MET A 1 -50.78 41.64 10.62
N LYS A 2 -51.10 40.37 10.81
CA LYS A 2 -50.13 39.27 10.84
C LYS A 2 -49.61 38.81 9.45
N GLU A 3 -50.45 38.88 8.39
CA GLU A 3 -50.05 38.48 7.02
C GLU A 3 -49.05 39.42 6.35
N LYS A 4 -49.14 40.71 6.61
CA LYS A 4 -48.24 41.74 6.03
C LYS A 4 -46.81 41.65 6.55
N ASN A 5 -46.62 41.17 7.80
CA ASN A 5 -45.28 40.96 8.40
C ASN A 5 -44.57 39.71 7.89
N THR A 6 -45.33 38.72 7.39
CA THR A 6 -44.76 37.47 6.82
C THR A 6 -44.30 37.67 5.37
N GLU A 7 -44.97 38.45 4.55
CA GLU A 7 -44.55 38.75 3.18
C GLU A 7 -43.30 39.67 3.15
N GLU A 8 -43.20 40.63 4.06
CA GLU A 8 -42.06 41.54 4.17
C GLU A 8 -40.79 40.81 4.62
N SER A 9 -40.92 39.83 5.55
CA SER A 9 -39.82 38.95 5.98
C SER A 9 -39.39 37.95 4.91
N ALA A 10 -40.30 37.48 4.05
CA ALA A 10 -40.01 36.59 2.94
C ALA A 10 -39.26 37.33 1.81
N SER A 11 -39.64 38.55 1.48
CA SER A 11 -38.97 39.39 0.51
C SER A 11 -37.54 39.76 0.95
N GLU A 12 -37.31 40.08 2.22
CA GLU A 12 -35.97 40.35 2.76
C GLU A 12 -35.07 39.10 2.72
N ARG A 13 -35.62 37.91 2.99
CA ARG A 13 -34.88 36.65 2.89
C ARG A 13 -34.51 36.29 1.45
N ILE A 14 -35.38 36.53 0.48
CA ILE A 14 -35.14 36.30 -0.96
C ILE A 14 -34.05 37.25 -1.47
N ASP A 15 -34.08 38.53 -1.06
CA ASP A 15 -33.06 39.50 -1.43
C ASP A 15 -31.69 39.21 -0.81
N LEU A 16 -31.64 38.71 0.42
CA LEU A 16 -30.42 38.28 1.07
C LEU A 16 -29.85 36.98 0.40
N LEU A 17 -30.72 36.05 0.03
CA LEU A 17 -30.35 34.80 -0.66
C LEU A 17 -29.80 35.08 -2.07
N SER A 18 -30.44 35.98 -2.82
CA SER A 18 -29.98 36.34 -4.16
C SER A 18 -28.59 37.01 -4.13
N ARG A 19 -28.33 37.88 -3.15
CA ARG A 19 -27.02 38.52 -2.97
C ARG A 19 -25.92 37.53 -2.56
N THR A 20 -26.27 36.56 -1.72
CA THR A 20 -25.34 35.53 -1.31
C THR A 20 -24.98 34.60 -2.48
N ILE A 21 -25.96 34.24 -3.31
CA ILE A 21 -25.76 33.44 -4.52
C ILE A 21 -24.90 34.20 -5.54
N ILE A 22 -25.13 35.49 -5.76
CA ILE A 22 -24.32 36.33 -6.68
C ILE A 22 -22.87 36.41 -6.18
N ALA A 23 -22.65 36.61 -4.88
CA ALA A 23 -21.30 36.62 -4.29
C ALA A 23 -20.58 35.25 -4.44
N LEU A 24 -21.32 34.16 -4.29
CA LEU A 24 -20.81 32.80 -4.49
C LEU A 24 -20.42 32.56 -5.96
N ILE A 25 -21.26 32.95 -6.90
CA ILE A 25 -21.00 32.81 -8.35
C ILE A 25 -19.77 33.64 -8.74
N ILE A 26 -19.64 34.86 -8.24
CA ILE A 26 -18.46 35.70 -8.49
C ILE A 26 -17.19 35.05 -7.91
N GLY A 27 -17.28 34.49 -6.70
CA GLY A 27 -16.16 33.76 -6.09
C GLY A 27 -15.74 32.53 -6.88
N ILE A 28 -16.69 31.76 -7.40
CA ILE A 28 -16.44 30.58 -8.26
C ILE A 28 -15.82 31.01 -9.60
N LEU A 29 -16.32 32.09 -10.22
CA LEU A 29 -15.76 32.62 -11.47
C LEU A 29 -14.31 33.10 -11.29
N ILE A 30 -14.02 33.80 -10.21
CA ILE A 30 -12.66 34.25 -9.88
C ILE A 30 -11.77 33.02 -9.64
N GLY A 31 -12.26 32.00 -8.92
CA GLY A 31 -11.55 30.75 -8.70
C GLY A 31 -11.25 30.00 -10.01
N ALA A 32 -12.20 29.94 -10.93
CA ALA A 32 -12.04 29.29 -12.23
C ALA A 32 -11.00 30.01 -13.11
N ILE A 33 -11.02 31.35 -13.15
CA ILE A 33 -10.01 32.15 -13.87
C ILE A 33 -8.60 31.92 -13.29
N VAL A 34 -8.49 31.77 -11.97
CA VAL A 34 -7.22 31.49 -11.27
C VAL A 34 -6.66 30.13 -11.66
N VAL A 35 -7.52 29.12 -11.84
CA VAL A 35 -7.10 27.78 -12.26
C VAL A 35 -6.69 27.73 -13.72
N GLU A 36 -7.32 28.50 -14.59
CA GLU A 36 -7.13 28.48 -16.05
C GLU A 36 -5.87 29.26 -16.50
N THR A 37 -5.43 30.27 -15.74
CA THR A 37 -4.29 31.14 -16.12
C THR A 37 -2.90 30.62 -15.73
N GLY A 38 -2.80 29.46 -15.09
CA GLY A 38 -1.51 28.86 -14.68
C GLY A 38 -0.92 29.56 -13.44
N LEU A 39 -0.71 28.76 -12.41
CA LEU A 39 -0.38 29.23 -11.06
C LEU A 39 0.96 30.01 -10.92
N ASP A 40 1.90 29.80 -11.84
CA ASP A 40 3.23 30.46 -11.77
C ASP A 40 3.21 31.94 -12.19
N VAL A 41 2.36 32.31 -13.14
CA VAL A 41 2.15 33.70 -13.57
C VAL A 41 1.41 34.49 -12.50
N LEU A 42 0.57 33.81 -11.74
CA LEU A 42 -0.27 34.39 -10.69
C LEU A 42 0.49 34.93 -9.49
N GLN A 43 1.66 34.41 -9.14
CA GLN A 43 2.39 34.84 -7.93
C GLN A 43 2.82 36.31 -8.01
N GLN A 44 3.16 36.79 -9.19
CA GLN A 44 3.48 38.21 -9.42
C GLN A 44 2.24 39.08 -9.50
N GLU A 45 1.17 38.55 -10.09
CA GLU A 45 -0.11 39.27 -10.26
C GLU A 45 -0.96 39.28 -8.99
N ILE A 46 -0.91 38.25 -8.15
CA ILE A 46 -1.64 38.22 -6.86
C ILE A 46 -1.21 39.36 -5.94
N SER A 47 0.08 39.69 -5.87
CA SER A 47 0.55 40.85 -5.09
C SER A 47 -0.05 42.16 -5.59
N LYS A 48 -0.20 42.32 -6.90
CA LYS A 48 -0.85 43.48 -7.50
C LYS A 48 -2.36 43.48 -7.22
N LEU A 49 -3.02 42.34 -7.31
CA LEU A 49 -4.45 42.19 -7.00
C LEU A 49 -4.74 42.51 -5.53
N VAL A 50 -3.97 41.99 -4.60
CA VAL A 50 -4.13 42.27 -3.16
C VAL A 50 -3.91 43.76 -2.89
N LYS A 51 -2.87 44.38 -3.47
CA LYS A 51 -2.66 45.83 -3.37
C LYS A 51 -3.84 46.60 -3.98
N GLY A 52 -4.35 46.16 -5.14
CA GLY A 52 -5.52 46.75 -5.78
C GLY A 52 -6.77 46.71 -4.89
N PHE A 53 -7.02 45.56 -4.25
CA PHE A 53 -8.13 45.40 -3.28
C PHE A 53 -7.98 46.34 -2.06
N ILE A 54 -6.76 46.44 -1.51
CA ILE A 54 -6.47 47.33 -0.39
C ILE A 54 -6.74 48.80 -0.79
N TRP A 55 -6.27 49.24 -1.96
CA TRP A 55 -6.51 50.54 -2.47
C TRP A 55 -7.99 50.82 -2.72
N LEU A 56 -8.71 49.86 -3.31
CA LEU A 56 -10.15 49.94 -3.50
C LEU A 56 -10.89 50.12 -2.16
N PHE A 57 -10.48 49.36 -1.15
CA PHE A 57 -11.03 49.46 0.21
C PHE A 57 -10.80 50.85 0.83
N ILE A 58 -9.60 51.39 0.68
CA ILE A 58 -9.24 52.72 1.17
C ILE A 58 -10.06 53.78 0.45
N ILE A 59 -10.15 53.73 -0.88
CA ILE A 59 -10.91 54.68 -1.69
C ILE A 59 -12.40 54.68 -1.31
N LEU A 60 -13.01 53.50 -1.22
CA LEU A 60 -14.41 53.35 -0.82
C LEU A 60 -14.63 53.78 0.62
N GLY A 61 -13.67 53.55 1.52
CA GLY A 61 -13.72 54.05 2.90
C GLY A 61 -13.70 55.57 2.96
N LEU A 62 -12.75 56.18 2.25
CA LEU A 62 -12.64 57.64 2.17
C LEU A 62 -13.89 58.28 1.52
N PHE A 63 -14.40 57.66 0.45
CA PHE A 63 -15.62 58.10 -0.21
C PHE A 63 -16.84 58.00 0.71
N SER A 64 -17.01 56.90 1.40
CA SER A 64 -18.08 56.70 2.38
C SER A 64 -17.97 57.73 3.53
N PHE A 65 -16.75 57.95 4.05
CA PHE A 65 -16.50 58.98 5.07
C PHE A 65 -16.84 60.38 4.57
N TRP A 66 -16.44 60.74 3.35
CA TRP A 66 -16.75 62.01 2.73
C TRP A 66 -18.28 62.23 2.61
N ILE A 67 -19.04 61.20 2.17
CA ILE A 67 -20.51 61.28 2.09
C ILE A 67 -21.13 61.48 3.48
N VAL A 68 -20.62 60.77 4.50
CA VAL A 68 -21.11 60.92 5.88
C VAL A 68 -20.87 62.34 6.40
N GLN A 69 -19.68 62.88 6.18
CA GLN A 69 -19.33 64.27 6.59
C GLN A 69 -20.18 65.35 5.84
N ASN A 70 -20.45 65.09 4.56
CA ASN A 70 -21.22 66.07 3.73
C ASN A 70 -22.71 65.72 3.62
N LYS A 71 -23.21 64.84 4.48
CA LYS A 71 -24.57 64.28 4.47
C LYS A 71 -25.61 65.37 4.30
N GLU A 72 -25.56 66.41 5.13
CA GLU A 72 -26.54 67.48 5.13
C GLU A 72 -26.53 68.31 3.82
N SER A 73 -25.36 68.61 3.28
CA SER A 73 -25.19 69.31 2.02
C SER A 73 -25.76 68.51 0.83
N ILE A 74 -25.48 67.19 0.81
CA ILE A 74 -25.95 66.29 -0.23
C ILE A 74 -27.47 66.14 -0.19
N LEU A 75 -28.03 65.94 0.99
CA LEU A 75 -29.50 65.83 1.16
C LEU A 75 -30.22 67.06 0.88
N ARG A 76 -29.64 68.24 1.22
CA ARG A 76 -30.20 69.55 0.87
C ARG A 76 -30.24 69.80 -0.64
N LYS A 77 -29.18 69.42 -1.37
CA LYS A 77 -29.12 69.58 -2.83
C LYS A 77 -30.07 68.62 -3.56
N LEU A 78 -30.17 67.36 -3.11
CA LEU A 78 -30.98 66.32 -3.78
C LEU A 78 -32.48 66.41 -3.42
N PHE A 79 -32.79 66.61 -2.15
CA PHE A 79 -34.16 66.49 -1.63
C PHE A 79 -34.68 67.80 -1.04
N GLY A 80 -33.85 68.87 -0.98
CA GLY A 80 -34.21 70.12 -0.36
C GLY A 80 -34.45 70.09 1.15
N VAL A 81 -33.86 69.08 1.82
CA VAL A 81 -34.09 68.78 3.25
C VAL A 81 -32.75 68.82 4.01
N SER A 82 -32.70 69.59 5.11
CA SER A 82 -31.48 69.72 5.96
C SER A 82 -31.40 68.71 7.10
N LYS A 83 -32.51 68.16 7.55
CA LYS A 83 -32.58 67.15 8.61
C LYS A 83 -33.44 65.97 8.20
N THR A 84 -32.94 64.70 8.54
CA THR A 84 -33.60 63.48 8.19
C THR A 84 -33.92 62.65 9.42
N ASP A 85 -34.20 63.26 10.54
CA ASP A 85 -34.58 62.53 11.75
C ASP A 85 -36.00 62.00 11.64
N LEU A 86 -36.21 60.76 12.14
CA LEU A 86 -37.54 60.16 12.25
C LEU A 86 -38.51 61.06 13.02
N GLY A 87 -38.03 61.81 14.04
CA GLY A 87 -38.81 62.80 14.79
C GLY A 87 -39.35 63.95 13.95
N GLU A 88 -38.58 64.40 12.97
CA GLU A 88 -39.01 65.46 12.05
C GLU A 88 -40.04 64.93 11.01
N ILE A 89 -39.94 63.71 10.59
CA ILE A 89 -40.94 63.07 9.73
C ILE A 89 -42.25 62.92 10.50
N ASN A 90 -42.17 62.47 11.77
CA ASN A 90 -43.32 62.26 12.64
C ASN A 90 -44.05 63.67 12.92
N LYS A 91 -43.28 64.72 13.18
CA LYS A 91 -43.83 66.06 13.34
C LYS A 91 -44.56 66.55 12.07
N ALA A 92 -43.98 66.35 10.90
CA ALA A 92 -44.63 66.73 9.62
C ALA A 92 -45.89 65.86 9.37
N GLY A 93 -45.92 64.63 9.81
CA GLY A 93 -47.08 63.75 9.76
C GLY A 93 -48.21 64.24 10.70
N GLN A 94 -47.87 64.67 11.92
CA GLN A 94 -48.83 65.24 12.88
C GLN A 94 -49.40 66.54 12.38
N SER A 95 -48.57 67.44 11.85
CA SER A 95 -49.01 68.72 11.25
C SER A 95 -49.96 68.50 10.08
N LEU A 96 -49.67 67.56 9.21
CA LEU A 96 -50.53 67.16 8.10
C LEU A 96 -51.91 66.69 8.57
N VAL A 97 -51.98 65.89 9.60
CA VAL A 97 -53.25 65.40 10.17
C VAL A 97 -54.05 66.57 10.77
N LEU A 98 -53.39 67.47 11.50
CA LEU A 98 -54.07 68.71 12.05
C LEU A 98 -54.62 69.57 10.97
N ASN A 99 -53.84 69.87 9.92
CA ASN A 99 -54.29 70.70 8.80
C ASN A 99 -55.44 70.06 8.00
N ILE A 100 -55.53 68.77 7.93
CA ILE A 100 -56.68 68.08 7.34
C ILE A 100 -57.93 68.23 8.20
N ILE A 101 -57.80 68.09 9.53
CA ILE A 101 -58.90 68.26 10.47
C ILE A 101 -59.42 69.67 10.44
N GLU A 102 -58.55 70.68 10.38
CA GLU A 102 -58.88 72.12 10.30
C GLU A 102 -59.33 72.52 8.93
N LYS A 103 -59.42 71.66 7.92
CA LYS A 103 -59.78 71.91 6.52
C LYS A 103 -58.87 72.90 5.81
N ASP A 104 -57.62 73.10 6.27
CA ASP A 104 -56.64 73.92 5.54
C ASP A 104 -55.95 73.01 4.48
N TYR A 105 -56.55 72.95 3.30
CA TYR A 105 -56.04 72.16 2.17
C TYR A 105 -54.70 72.68 1.61
N THR A 106 -54.42 73.99 1.79
CA THR A 106 -53.18 74.61 1.31
C THR A 106 -52.00 74.24 2.24
N GLY A 107 -52.26 74.26 3.56
CA GLY A 107 -51.34 73.77 4.57
C GLY A 107 -51.07 72.24 4.45
N ALA A 108 -52.15 71.45 4.35
CA ALA A 108 -52.06 70.04 4.16
C ALA A 108 -51.25 69.66 2.94
N ARG A 109 -51.40 70.35 1.79
CA ARG A 109 -50.60 70.11 0.57
C ARG A 109 -49.09 70.40 0.78
N ARG A 110 -48.77 71.49 1.50
CA ARG A 110 -47.38 71.81 1.85
C ARG A 110 -46.75 70.77 2.77
N ASP A 111 -47.49 70.33 3.79
CA ASP A 111 -47.01 69.30 4.74
C ASP A 111 -46.86 67.96 4.08
N LEU A 112 -47.77 67.56 3.20
CA LEU A 112 -47.64 66.33 2.42
C LEU A 112 -46.35 66.33 1.57
N THR A 113 -46.09 67.45 0.86
CA THR A 113 -44.90 67.62 0.04
C THR A 113 -43.61 67.56 0.90
N SER A 114 -43.65 68.24 2.06
CA SER A 114 -42.55 68.24 3.04
C SER A 114 -42.30 66.80 3.61
N LEU A 115 -43.35 66.12 3.98
CA LEU A 115 -43.29 64.74 4.51
C LEU A 115 -42.71 63.78 3.46
N PHE A 116 -43.17 63.84 2.21
CA PHE A 116 -42.64 63.06 1.11
C PHE A 116 -41.15 63.33 0.88
N LYS A 117 -40.71 64.56 0.83
CA LYS A 117 -39.30 64.92 0.67
C LYS A 117 -38.45 64.42 1.82
N ARG A 118 -38.91 64.54 3.07
CA ARG A 118 -38.18 64.05 4.25
C ARG A 118 -38.12 62.50 4.32
N ALA A 119 -39.23 61.82 4.05
CA ALA A 119 -39.30 60.34 4.01
C ALA A 119 -38.42 59.80 2.92
N SER A 120 -38.44 60.41 1.70
CA SER A 120 -37.54 59.95 0.59
C SER A 120 -36.06 60.17 0.92
N ALA A 121 -35.72 61.32 1.54
CA ALA A 121 -34.34 61.57 1.97
C ALA A 121 -33.85 60.61 3.07
N TRP A 122 -34.72 60.26 4.03
CA TRP A 122 -34.46 59.33 5.07
C TRP A 122 -34.25 57.88 4.49
N TYR A 123 -35.15 57.49 3.58
CA TYR A 123 -35.05 56.18 2.91
C TYR A 123 -33.79 56.07 2.07
N ALA A 124 -33.44 57.09 1.29
CA ALA A 124 -32.21 57.12 0.49
C ALA A 124 -30.96 57.00 1.38
N TRP A 125 -30.95 57.72 2.53
CA TRP A 125 -29.85 57.66 3.48
C TRP A 125 -29.70 56.24 4.14
N MET A 126 -30.81 55.65 4.53
CA MET A 126 -30.82 54.30 5.12
C MET A 126 -30.32 53.23 4.12
N ASN A 127 -30.77 53.34 2.85
CA ASN A 127 -30.31 52.42 1.81
C ASN A 127 -28.83 52.64 1.50
N PHE A 128 -28.34 53.87 1.48
CA PHE A 128 -26.91 54.10 1.30
C PHE A 128 -26.09 53.47 2.42
N ARG A 129 -26.49 53.64 3.68
CA ARG A 129 -25.80 52.98 4.81
C ARG A 129 -25.79 51.46 4.69
N ARG A 130 -26.92 50.85 4.33
CA ARG A 130 -27.02 49.41 4.09
C ARG A 130 -26.09 48.99 2.95
N TRP A 131 -26.10 49.72 1.85
CA TRP A 131 -25.25 49.47 0.70
C TRP A 131 -23.75 49.48 1.07
N VAL A 132 -23.32 50.48 1.82
CA VAL A 132 -21.93 50.60 2.30
C VAL A 132 -21.54 49.38 3.10
N VAL A 133 -22.36 48.95 4.06
CA VAL A 133 -22.07 47.74 4.88
C VAL A 133 -21.94 46.48 4.01
N VAL A 134 -22.86 46.29 3.06
CA VAL A 134 -22.86 45.14 2.16
C VAL A 134 -21.58 45.09 1.29
N VAL A 135 -21.20 46.26 0.73
CA VAL A 135 -20.00 46.37 -0.11
C VAL A 135 -18.74 46.07 0.71
N PHE A 136 -18.63 46.59 1.93
CA PHE A 136 -17.48 46.28 2.79
C PHE A 136 -17.45 44.82 3.18
N GLN A 137 -18.58 44.19 3.51
CA GLN A 137 -18.67 42.78 3.80
C GLN A 137 -18.22 41.92 2.59
N ALA A 138 -18.69 42.23 1.39
CA ALA A 138 -18.31 41.55 0.16
C ALA A 138 -16.79 41.64 -0.11
N LEU A 139 -16.22 42.85 0.09
CA LEU A 139 -14.78 43.06 -0.04
C LEU A 139 -13.96 42.26 0.99
N PHE A 140 -14.40 42.19 2.25
CA PHE A 140 -13.73 41.35 3.26
C PHE A 140 -13.75 39.86 2.93
N VAL A 141 -14.91 39.38 2.47
CA VAL A 141 -15.04 37.95 2.05
C VAL A 141 -14.14 37.69 0.83
N GLY A 142 -14.13 38.57 -0.16
CA GLY A 142 -13.27 38.45 -1.34
C GLY A 142 -11.79 38.47 -1.00
N LEU A 143 -11.35 39.33 -0.11
CA LEU A 143 -9.98 39.41 0.38
C LEU A 143 -9.59 38.15 1.16
N GLY A 144 -10.48 37.65 2.02
CA GLY A 144 -10.27 36.40 2.76
C GLY A 144 -10.11 35.19 1.84
N GLY A 145 -10.95 35.09 0.79
CA GLY A 145 -10.85 34.08 -0.24
C GLY A 145 -9.53 34.13 -1.00
N LEU A 146 -9.11 35.30 -1.42
CA LEU A 146 -7.80 35.50 -2.09
C LEU A 146 -6.62 35.09 -1.19
N LEU A 147 -6.60 35.54 0.06
CA LEU A 147 -5.55 35.18 1.01
C LEU A 147 -5.51 33.68 1.28
N GLY A 148 -6.68 33.05 1.42
CA GLY A 148 -6.80 31.60 1.57
C GLY A 148 -6.23 30.84 0.38
N THR A 149 -6.53 31.29 -0.85
CA THR A 149 -5.99 30.68 -2.08
C THR A 149 -4.47 30.80 -2.16
N VAL A 150 -3.91 31.98 -1.82
CA VAL A 150 -2.45 32.18 -1.78
C VAL A 150 -1.80 31.29 -0.74
N MET A 151 -2.40 31.14 0.42
CA MET A 151 -1.88 30.29 1.49
C MET A 151 -1.86 28.80 1.06
N LEU A 152 -2.95 28.32 0.46
CA LEU A 152 -3.04 26.94 -0.08
C LEU A 152 -2.01 26.70 -1.19
N TYR A 153 -1.82 27.67 -2.08
CA TYR A 153 -0.80 27.59 -3.12
C TYR A 153 0.61 27.46 -2.54
N ASN A 154 0.94 28.30 -1.57
CA ASN A 154 2.25 28.24 -0.91
C ASN A 154 2.46 26.93 -0.16
N GLN A 155 1.42 26.40 0.50
CA GLN A 155 1.47 25.10 1.14
C GLN A 155 1.70 23.97 0.13
N ASN A 156 0.99 23.98 -1.01
CA ASN A 156 1.20 22.99 -2.06
C ASN A 156 2.62 23.04 -2.65
N LYS A 157 3.14 24.25 -2.88
CA LYS A 157 4.53 24.42 -3.35
C LYS A 157 5.54 23.88 -2.37
N LEU A 158 5.34 24.14 -1.07
CA LEU A 158 6.18 23.61 0.00
C LEU A 158 6.11 22.07 0.06
N LEU A 159 4.93 21.49 -0.08
CA LEU A 159 4.71 20.03 -0.14
C LEU A 159 5.46 19.40 -1.32
N ILE A 160 5.40 20.01 -2.49
CA ILE A 160 6.14 19.53 -3.68
C ILE A 160 7.65 19.57 -3.41
N GLN A 161 8.17 20.66 -2.83
CA GLN A 161 9.59 20.77 -2.46
C GLN A 161 10.00 19.73 -1.40
N GLN A 162 9.15 19.50 -0.39
CA GLN A 162 9.39 18.45 0.61
C GLN A 162 9.42 17.05 -0.02
N ASN A 163 8.49 16.75 -0.92
CA ASN A 163 8.48 15.47 -1.62
C ASN A 163 9.72 15.28 -2.51
N GLN A 164 10.19 16.33 -3.18
CA GLN A 164 11.44 16.30 -3.95
C GLN A 164 12.64 16.05 -3.05
N LEU A 165 12.70 16.72 -1.89
CA LEU A 165 13.78 16.53 -0.91
C LEU A 165 13.77 15.11 -0.32
N LEU A 166 12.59 14.58 0.03
CA LEU A 166 12.43 13.20 0.49
C LEU A 166 12.90 12.20 -0.57
N ASN A 167 12.56 12.43 -1.83
CA ASN A 167 13.02 11.57 -2.91
C ASN A 167 14.54 11.60 -3.06
N GLN A 168 15.17 12.78 -2.96
CA GLN A 168 16.63 12.90 -2.95
C GLN A 168 17.28 12.23 -1.74
N GLN A 169 16.64 12.32 -0.55
CA GLN A 169 17.10 11.63 0.64
C GLN A 169 17.03 10.11 0.48
N ASN A 170 15.93 9.59 -0.09
CA ASN A 170 15.79 8.17 -0.38
C ASN A 170 16.87 7.68 -1.33
N ILE A 171 17.15 8.41 -2.43
CA ILE A 171 18.24 8.09 -3.36
C ILE A 171 19.61 8.06 -2.65
N ARG A 172 19.86 9.01 -1.75
CA ARG A 172 21.11 9.03 -0.97
C ARG A 172 21.21 7.86 0.02
N LEU A 173 20.11 7.50 0.67
CA LEU A 173 20.05 6.34 1.56
C LEU A 173 20.30 5.05 0.78
N ASP A 174 19.72 4.91 -0.40
CA ASP A 174 19.98 3.79 -1.29
C ASP A 174 21.47 3.73 -1.65
N GLN A 175 22.07 4.84 -2.07
CA GLN A 175 23.50 4.93 -2.38
C GLN A 175 24.39 4.56 -1.17
N GLN A 176 24.06 5.04 0.04
CA GLN A 176 24.80 4.68 1.26
C GLN A 176 24.67 3.19 1.59
N THR A 177 23.48 2.64 1.42
CA THR A 177 23.26 1.20 1.58
C THR A 177 24.10 0.39 0.59
N TYR A 178 24.19 0.84 -0.67
CA TYR A 178 25.05 0.24 -1.68
C TYR A 178 26.53 0.25 -1.29
N LEU A 179 27.03 1.38 -0.81
CA LEU A 179 28.43 1.51 -0.42
C LEU A 179 28.76 0.62 0.78
N GLN A 180 27.89 0.60 1.80
CA GLN A 180 28.04 -0.26 2.98
C GLN A 180 27.99 -1.75 2.59
N GLU A 181 27.12 -2.10 1.66
CA GLU A 181 27.01 -3.47 1.14
C GLU A 181 28.27 -3.85 0.33
N ALA A 182 28.78 -2.98 -0.51
CA ALA A 182 30.02 -3.22 -1.27
C ALA A 182 31.24 -3.38 -0.33
N GLU A 183 31.37 -2.58 0.71
CA GLU A 183 32.42 -2.68 1.72
C GLU A 183 32.31 -3.99 2.51
N ARG A 184 31.08 -4.35 2.92
CA ARG A 184 30.79 -5.64 3.60
C ARG A 184 31.15 -6.81 2.71
N ARG A 185 30.74 -6.79 1.43
CA ARG A 185 31.05 -7.87 0.47
C ARG A 185 32.56 -8.04 0.29
N SER A 186 33.29 -6.96 0.19
CA SER A 186 34.74 -7.00 0.07
C SER A 186 35.39 -7.71 1.28
N SER A 187 34.96 -7.36 2.48
CA SER A 187 35.46 -8.01 3.72
C SER A 187 35.09 -9.48 3.82
N LEU A 188 33.85 -9.83 3.41
CA LEU A 188 33.36 -11.21 3.43
C LEU A 188 34.02 -12.11 2.37
N VAL A 189 34.28 -11.58 1.18
CA VAL A 189 35.02 -12.32 0.13
C VAL A 189 36.40 -12.73 0.64
N PHE A 190 37.08 -11.85 1.38
CA PHE A 190 38.36 -12.17 2.00
C PHE A 190 38.25 -13.30 3.05
N LEU A 191 37.24 -13.24 3.91
CA LEU A 191 37.00 -14.27 4.93
C LEU A 191 36.62 -15.62 4.31
N LEU A 192 35.77 -15.61 3.28
CA LEU A 192 35.39 -16.78 2.52
C LEU A 192 36.62 -17.40 1.80
N GLY A 193 37.43 -16.57 1.15
CA GLY A 193 38.68 -16.99 0.52
C GLY A 193 39.60 -17.72 1.50
N ASN A 194 39.84 -17.13 2.67
CA ASN A 194 40.68 -17.76 3.73
C ASN A 194 40.15 -19.11 4.22
N ILE A 195 38.84 -19.31 4.26
CA ILE A 195 38.25 -20.62 4.65
C ILE A 195 38.41 -21.61 3.52
N LEU A 196 38.16 -21.21 2.27
CA LEU A 196 38.32 -22.09 1.11
C LEU A 196 39.76 -22.53 0.94
N ASP A 197 40.71 -21.61 1.12
CA ASP A 197 42.14 -21.91 1.09
C ASP A 197 42.52 -22.96 2.18
N ALA A 198 41.99 -22.75 3.41
CA ALA A 198 42.22 -23.69 4.52
C ALA A 198 41.60 -25.09 4.25
N ILE A 199 40.38 -25.13 3.64
CA ILE A 199 39.76 -26.42 3.21
C ILE A 199 40.67 -27.09 2.18
N ASN A 200 41.10 -26.35 1.17
CA ASN A 200 41.94 -26.88 0.11
C ASN A 200 43.31 -27.36 0.64
N GLU A 201 43.89 -26.65 1.63
CA GLU A 201 45.17 -27.03 2.25
C GLU A 201 45.01 -28.30 3.06
N GLU A 202 44.02 -28.43 3.94
CA GLU A 202 43.76 -29.65 4.70
C GLU A 202 43.44 -30.85 3.80
N LEU A 203 42.70 -30.66 2.70
CA LEU A 203 42.36 -31.70 1.75
C LEU A 203 43.53 -32.14 0.84
N LYS A 204 44.59 -31.28 0.67
CA LYS A 204 45.80 -31.66 -0.08
C LYS A 204 46.68 -32.62 0.66
N ASP A 205 46.79 -32.50 1.96
CA ASP A 205 47.67 -33.33 2.79
C ASP A 205 47.18 -34.78 2.90
N ASP A 206 45.91 -35.05 2.61
CA ASP A 206 45.23 -36.32 2.78
C ASP A 206 45.31 -37.27 1.55
N VAL A 207 46.09 -36.90 0.53
CA VAL A 207 46.24 -37.73 -0.72
C VAL A 207 46.92 -39.05 -0.51
N GLY A 208 47.45 -39.37 0.69
CA GLY A 208 48.27 -40.56 0.99
C GLY A 208 47.57 -41.67 1.77
N VAL A 209 46.42 -41.47 2.36
CA VAL A 209 45.73 -42.47 3.19
C VAL A 209 44.27 -42.62 2.74
N LYS A 210 43.93 -43.80 2.28
CA LYS A 210 42.61 -44.23 1.80
C LYS A 210 41.42 -43.41 2.34
N GLY A 211 40.93 -42.47 1.54
CA GLY A 211 39.48 -42.28 1.39
C GLY A 211 38.73 -41.44 2.41
N SER A 212 39.38 -40.85 3.41
CA SER A 212 38.71 -39.93 4.34
C SER A 212 39.15 -38.51 4.06
N ARG A 213 38.25 -37.71 3.45
CA ARG A 213 38.42 -36.26 3.30
C ARG A 213 37.89 -35.55 4.53
N ASP A 214 38.34 -35.96 5.72
CA ASP A 214 37.99 -35.40 7.01
C ASP A 214 38.72 -34.05 7.20
N ILE A 215 38.03 -33.07 7.71
CA ILE A 215 38.63 -31.78 8.05
C ILE A 215 38.72 -31.59 9.55
N SER A 216 39.72 -30.82 9.99
CA SER A 216 39.99 -30.62 11.41
C SER A 216 38.79 -30.00 12.15
N PRO A 217 38.61 -30.33 13.46
CA PRO A 217 37.58 -29.72 14.29
C PRO A 217 37.71 -28.18 14.34
N GLN A 218 38.94 -27.65 14.22
CA GLN A 218 39.23 -26.21 14.20
C GLN A 218 38.66 -25.57 12.95
N LEU A 219 38.83 -26.18 11.78
CA LEU A 219 38.29 -25.67 10.52
C LEU A 219 36.76 -25.79 10.51
N VAL A 220 36.20 -26.91 11.02
CA VAL A 220 34.75 -27.05 11.23
C VAL A 220 34.22 -25.87 12.09
N GLY A 221 34.89 -25.57 13.22
CA GLY A 221 34.51 -24.47 14.09
C GLY A 221 34.54 -23.08 13.37
N ARG A 222 35.57 -22.86 12.53
CA ARG A 222 35.66 -21.61 11.71
C ARG A 222 34.55 -21.49 10.70
N ILE A 223 34.18 -22.56 10.00
CA ILE A 223 33.07 -22.61 9.05
C ILE A 223 31.74 -22.29 9.76
N ILE A 224 31.49 -22.93 10.91
CA ILE A 224 30.30 -22.68 11.73
C ILE A 224 30.25 -21.23 12.17
N ALA A 225 31.34 -20.70 12.72
CA ALA A 225 31.41 -19.30 13.15
C ALA A 225 31.13 -18.32 12.01
N LEU A 226 31.70 -18.59 10.82
CA LEU A 226 31.45 -17.76 9.65
C LEU A 226 29.98 -17.84 9.22
N SER A 227 29.40 -19.03 9.07
CA SER A 227 27.99 -19.19 8.67
C SER A 227 27.04 -18.41 9.58
N ASN A 228 27.29 -18.42 10.90
CA ASN A 228 26.50 -17.72 11.90
C ASN A 228 26.70 -16.18 11.87
N SER A 229 27.84 -15.69 11.35
CA SER A 229 28.14 -14.26 11.21
C SER A 229 27.50 -13.64 9.96
N LEU A 230 27.20 -14.46 8.93
CA LEU A 230 26.60 -14.02 7.68
C LEU A 230 25.12 -13.75 7.87
N ARG A 231 24.72 -12.48 7.99
CA ARG A 231 23.32 -12.10 8.20
C ARG A 231 22.60 -11.92 6.86
N PRO A 232 21.34 -12.38 6.74
CA PRO A 232 20.50 -12.07 5.60
C PRO A 232 20.25 -10.56 5.49
N TYR A 233 20.12 -10.07 4.26
CA TYR A 233 19.84 -8.66 3.96
C TYR A 233 19.16 -8.53 2.59
N ARG A 234 18.57 -7.39 2.33
CA ARG A 234 18.03 -7.08 0.99
C ARG A 234 19.14 -6.53 0.11
N TYR A 235 19.37 -7.18 -1.01
CA TYR A 235 20.34 -6.73 -1.99
C TYR A 235 19.69 -6.51 -3.34
N LEU A 236 20.41 -5.89 -4.27
CA LEU A 236 19.96 -5.72 -5.63
C LEU A 236 20.17 -7.00 -6.43
N GLY A 237 19.06 -7.50 -6.96
CA GLY A 237 19.10 -8.42 -8.07
C GLY A 237 19.52 -7.70 -9.36
N SER A 238 19.27 -8.31 -10.50
CA SER A 238 19.66 -7.72 -11.82
C SER A 238 19.10 -6.33 -12.06
N ASP A 239 17.87 -6.01 -11.59
CA ASP A 239 17.19 -4.75 -11.92
C ASP A 239 16.40 -4.13 -10.75
N SER A 240 16.28 -4.82 -9.61
CA SER A 240 15.47 -4.36 -8.49
C SER A 240 15.92 -4.93 -7.15
N LEU A 241 15.53 -4.27 -6.07
CA LEU A 241 15.76 -4.77 -4.71
C LEU A 241 15.01 -6.09 -4.52
N VAL A 242 15.73 -7.13 -4.04
CA VAL A 242 15.13 -8.43 -3.74
C VAL A 242 14.03 -8.26 -2.69
N GLY A 243 12.85 -8.82 -2.95
CA GLY A 243 11.65 -8.61 -2.14
C GLY A 243 11.73 -9.17 -0.71
N ARG A 244 12.72 -10.01 -0.41
CA ARG A 244 12.96 -10.65 0.90
C ARG A 244 14.43 -10.56 1.28
N GLU A 245 14.73 -10.72 2.58
CA GLU A 245 16.11 -10.77 3.06
C GLU A 245 16.69 -12.16 2.77
N LEU A 246 17.82 -12.21 2.08
CA LEU A 246 18.58 -13.40 1.75
C LEU A 246 20.06 -13.19 2.05
N SER A 247 20.84 -14.26 2.10
CA SER A 247 22.30 -14.20 2.21
C SER A 247 22.97 -14.93 1.06
N PRO A 248 23.41 -14.22 0.02
CA PRO A 248 24.21 -14.80 -1.05
C PRO A 248 25.49 -15.45 -0.54
N GLU A 249 26.09 -14.90 0.53
CA GLU A 249 27.30 -15.39 1.14
C GLU A 249 27.12 -16.77 1.80
N ARG A 250 25.97 -16.99 2.48
CA ARG A 250 25.61 -18.32 3.00
C ARG A 250 25.42 -19.33 1.88
N GLY A 251 24.78 -18.90 0.78
CA GLY A 251 24.62 -19.71 -0.42
C GLY A 251 25.97 -20.09 -1.01
N PHE A 252 26.85 -19.11 -1.21
CA PHE A 252 28.19 -19.34 -1.72
C PHE A 252 29.03 -20.25 -0.82
N LEU A 253 29.02 -20.01 0.51
CA LEU A 253 29.72 -20.84 1.48
C LEU A 253 29.24 -22.31 1.41
N LEU A 254 27.92 -22.54 1.40
CA LEU A 254 27.37 -23.90 1.31
C LEU A 254 27.75 -24.55 0.01
N LEU A 255 27.60 -23.89 -1.14
CA LEU A 255 28.00 -24.43 -2.45
C LEU A 255 29.47 -24.79 -2.48
N SER A 256 30.33 -23.95 -1.90
CA SER A 256 31.77 -24.20 -1.85
C SER A 256 32.11 -25.41 -1.00
N ILE A 257 31.49 -25.57 0.18
CA ILE A 257 31.69 -26.71 1.07
C ILE A 257 31.26 -28.01 0.40
N VAL A 258 30.07 -28.05 -0.21
CA VAL A 258 29.57 -29.27 -0.86
C VAL A 258 30.32 -29.61 -2.13
N SER A 259 30.97 -28.66 -2.76
CA SER A 259 31.82 -28.85 -3.95
C SER A 259 33.22 -29.31 -3.60
N SER A 260 33.69 -29.10 -2.37
CA SER A 260 35.04 -29.46 -1.91
C SER A 260 35.21 -30.95 -1.60
N GLU A 261 34.19 -31.77 -1.82
CA GLU A 261 34.22 -33.22 -1.60
C GLU A 261 34.62 -33.66 -0.16
N ILE A 262 34.28 -32.83 0.83
CA ILE A 262 34.44 -33.13 2.26
C ILE A 262 33.59 -34.36 2.60
N ASP A 263 34.10 -35.22 3.50
CA ASP A 263 33.38 -36.43 3.91
C ASP A 263 32.05 -36.10 4.64
N LYS A 264 31.13 -37.08 4.61
CA LYS A 264 29.80 -36.94 5.22
C LYS A 264 29.85 -36.69 6.73
N THR A 265 30.88 -37.19 7.43
CA THR A 265 31.01 -37.05 8.88
C THR A 265 31.33 -35.60 9.22
N SER A 266 32.29 -34.99 8.52
CA SER A 266 32.65 -33.58 8.65
C SER A 266 31.53 -32.67 8.25
N LEU A 267 30.83 -32.94 7.13
CA LEU A 267 29.63 -32.21 6.71
C LEU A 267 28.54 -32.28 7.77
N GLY A 268 28.29 -33.47 8.36
CA GLY A 268 27.32 -33.62 9.44
C GLY A 268 27.68 -32.80 10.70
N ARG A 269 28.98 -32.70 11.04
CA ARG A 269 29.45 -31.81 12.13
C ARG A 269 29.19 -30.35 11.82
N ILE A 270 29.40 -29.90 10.58
CA ILE A 270 29.13 -28.54 10.13
C ILE A 270 27.62 -28.27 10.22
N TYR A 271 26.78 -29.10 9.59
CA TYR A 271 25.34 -28.88 9.46
C TYR A 271 24.60 -28.88 10.80
N LYS A 272 25.13 -29.57 11.80
CA LYS A 272 24.58 -29.62 13.15
C LYS A 272 24.53 -28.23 13.82
N SER A 273 25.45 -27.31 13.48
CA SER A 273 25.60 -26.03 14.17
C SER A 273 25.78 -24.82 13.25
N ALA A 274 26.03 -25.01 11.97
CA ALA A 274 26.10 -23.97 10.98
C ALA A 274 24.70 -23.46 10.59
N ASP A 275 24.59 -22.18 10.29
CA ASP A 275 23.35 -21.54 9.88
C ASP A 275 23.40 -21.15 8.40
N PHE A 276 22.64 -21.87 7.58
CA PHE A 276 22.44 -21.58 6.16
C PHE A 276 21.00 -21.10 5.90
N SER A 277 20.30 -20.66 6.94
CA SER A 277 18.97 -20.10 6.76
C SER A 277 19.03 -18.85 5.87
N TYR A 278 17.99 -18.64 5.08
CA TYR A 278 17.90 -17.54 4.10
C TYR A 278 19.06 -17.52 3.07
N ALA A 279 19.76 -18.63 2.86
CA ALA A 279 20.78 -18.72 1.81
C ALA A 279 20.14 -18.47 0.44
N ASP A 280 20.80 -17.69 -0.41
CA ASP A 280 20.45 -17.57 -1.83
C ASP A 280 21.07 -18.71 -2.60
N LEU A 281 20.25 -19.66 -2.98
CA LEU A 281 20.59 -20.88 -3.74
C LEU A 281 19.72 -20.99 -5.00
N LYS A 282 19.19 -19.87 -5.48
CA LYS A 282 18.39 -19.85 -6.69
C LYS A 282 19.18 -20.38 -7.87
N ASN A 283 18.59 -21.33 -8.62
CA ASN A 283 19.19 -22.04 -9.74
C ASN A 283 20.47 -22.86 -9.36
N ALA A 284 20.74 -23.09 -8.08
CA ALA A 284 21.90 -23.84 -7.65
C ALA A 284 21.86 -25.30 -8.16
N VAL A 285 23.03 -25.88 -8.51
CA VAL A 285 23.17 -27.29 -8.89
C VAL A 285 23.75 -28.06 -7.72
N LEU A 286 22.90 -28.85 -7.09
CA LEU A 286 23.21 -29.62 -5.87
C LEU A 286 22.94 -31.13 -6.03
N SER A 287 22.80 -31.60 -7.27
CA SER A 287 22.49 -33.01 -7.58
C SER A 287 23.43 -33.98 -6.89
N GLY A 288 22.87 -35.00 -6.24
CA GLY A 288 23.59 -36.07 -5.55
C GLY A 288 24.40 -35.64 -4.33
N ARG A 289 24.24 -34.38 -3.86
CA ARG A 289 25.00 -33.86 -2.71
C ARG A 289 24.42 -34.30 -1.38
N TYR A 290 25.28 -34.37 -0.35
CA TYR A 290 24.89 -34.67 1.03
C TYR A 290 24.56 -33.34 1.77
N LEU A 291 23.30 -33.18 2.11
CA LEU A 291 22.74 -31.99 2.82
C LEU A 291 21.90 -32.45 4.04
N SER A 292 22.15 -33.65 4.53
CA SER A 292 21.38 -34.19 5.65
C SER A 292 21.55 -33.35 6.92
N GLY A 293 20.42 -32.92 7.48
CA GLY A 293 20.38 -32.11 8.71
C GLY A 293 20.71 -30.62 8.51
N VAL A 294 20.93 -30.13 7.29
CA VAL A 294 21.26 -28.76 7.03
C VAL A 294 20.08 -27.81 7.40
N ASN A 295 20.39 -26.63 7.95
CA ASN A 295 19.40 -25.57 8.20
C ASN A 295 19.30 -24.64 6.99
N LEU A 296 18.26 -24.81 6.19
CA LEU A 296 17.89 -24.00 5.02
C LEU A 296 16.53 -23.26 5.22
N THR A 297 16.21 -22.94 6.47
CA THR A 297 14.98 -22.20 6.79
C THR A 297 14.90 -20.90 5.98
N GLY A 298 13.81 -20.68 5.24
CA GLY A 298 13.61 -19.48 4.43
C GLY A 298 14.57 -19.30 3.25
N ALA A 299 15.41 -20.29 2.93
CA ALA A 299 16.35 -20.23 1.80
C ALA A 299 15.62 -20.11 0.46
N ASP A 300 16.27 -19.49 -0.53
CA ASP A 300 15.81 -19.42 -1.91
C ASP A 300 16.43 -20.55 -2.73
N LEU A 301 15.64 -21.54 -3.05
CA LEU A 301 15.97 -22.69 -3.87
C LEU A 301 15.09 -22.71 -5.15
N GLU A 302 14.58 -21.56 -5.57
CA GLU A 302 13.77 -21.47 -6.78
C GLU A 302 14.55 -22.01 -7.99
N ASN A 303 13.96 -22.96 -8.70
CA ASN A 303 14.57 -23.68 -9.84
C ASN A 303 15.90 -24.38 -9.52
N ALA A 304 16.22 -24.65 -8.26
CA ALA A 304 17.43 -25.40 -7.91
C ALA A 304 17.32 -26.86 -8.40
N VAL A 305 18.47 -27.45 -8.79
CA VAL A 305 18.60 -28.83 -9.23
C VAL A 305 19.10 -29.64 -8.05
N LEU A 306 18.22 -30.45 -7.45
CA LEU A 306 18.39 -31.21 -6.21
C LEU A 306 18.12 -32.72 -6.41
N ASP A 307 18.17 -33.18 -7.66
CA ASP A 307 17.94 -34.58 -7.96
C ASP A 307 18.97 -35.48 -7.25
N GLU A 308 18.49 -36.60 -6.70
CA GLU A 308 19.30 -37.56 -5.94
C GLU A 308 20.01 -37.00 -4.68
N THR A 309 19.67 -35.75 -4.27
CA THR A 309 20.26 -35.10 -3.09
C THR A 309 19.74 -35.73 -1.80
N ASP A 310 20.61 -35.92 -0.83
CA ASP A 310 20.25 -36.33 0.53
C ASP A 310 19.92 -35.09 1.38
N LEU A 311 18.64 -34.77 1.54
CA LEU A 311 18.07 -33.72 2.37
C LEU A 311 17.38 -34.29 3.62
N SER A 312 17.69 -35.50 4.00
CA SER A 312 17.12 -36.15 5.20
C SER A 312 17.35 -35.28 6.44
N LEU A 313 16.35 -35.15 7.32
CA LEU A 313 16.43 -34.32 8.53
C LEU A 313 16.66 -32.81 8.28
N ALA A 314 16.77 -32.36 7.03
CA ALA A 314 17.00 -30.96 6.70
C ALA A 314 15.84 -30.09 7.16
N ASN A 315 16.14 -28.83 7.56
CA ASN A 315 15.12 -27.82 7.86
C ASN A 315 14.93 -26.87 6.67
N LEU A 316 13.90 -27.13 5.91
CA LEU A 316 13.47 -26.33 4.74
C LEU A 316 12.17 -25.53 5.04
N SER A 317 11.87 -25.28 6.32
CA SER A 317 10.67 -24.50 6.68
C SER A 317 10.71 -23.12 6.02
N GLN A 318 9.59 -22.71 5.43
CA GLN A 318 9.45 -21.42 4.71
C GLN A 318 10.39 -21.23 3.51
N ALA A 319 11.10 -22.29 3.08
CA ALA A 319 11.97 -22.21 1.90
C ALA A 319 11.16 -22.04 0.61
N GLU A 320 11.75 -21.36 -0.38
CA GLU A 320 11.21 -21.21 -1.73
C GLU A 320 11.83 -22.28 -2.64
N LEU A 321 11.04 -23.24 -3.01
CA LEU A 321 11.43 -24.41 -3.85
C LEU A 321 10.60 -24.44 -5.14
N SER A 322 9.98 -23.32 -5.53
CA SER A 322 9.15 -23.29 -6.74
C SER A 322 9.98 -23.68 -7.97
N GLY A 323 9.49 -24.63 -8.74
CA GLY A 323 10.20 -25.15 -9.91
C GLY A 323 11.45 -25.97 -9.64
N ALA A 324 11.81 -26.21 -8.37
CA ALA A 324 12.99 -27.04 -8.03
C ALA A 324 12.82 -28.50 -8.52
N ILE A 325 13.93 -29.14 -8.89
CA ILE A 325 13.99 -30.54 -9.32
C ILE A 325 14.53 -31.37 -8.16
N LEU A 326 13.68 -32.18 -7.51
CA LEU A 326 13.98 -33.02 -6.37
C LEU A 326 13.73 -34.53 -6.73
N ALA A 327 13.82 -34.83 -8.01
CA ALA A 327 13.58 -36.20 -8.44
C ALA A 327 14.57 -37.15 -7.75
N ARG A 328 14.09 -38.28 -7.19
CA ARG A 328 14.85 -39.27 -6.45
C ARG A 328 15.60 -38.71 -5.22
N ALA A 329 15.31 -37.52 -4.77
CA ALA A 329 15.90 -36.94 -3.55
C ALA A 329 15.36 -37.63 -2.30
N SER A 330 16.19 -37.71 -1.25
CA SER A 330 15.76 -38.16 0.08
C SER A 330 15.43 -36.95 0.94
N LEU A 331 14.16 -36.82 1.36
CA LEU A 331 13.66 -35.80 2.27
C LEU A 331 13.07 -36.41 3.54
N ARG A 332 13.56 -37.62 3.91
CA ARG A 332 13.08 -38.33 5.10
C ARG A 332 13.21 -37.45 6.34
N GLU A 333 12.14 -37.38 7.14
CA GLU A 333 12.08 -36.58 8.37
C GLU A 333 12.42 -35.09 8.16
N ALA A 334 12.43 -34.60 6.92
CA ALA A 334 12.69 -33.20 6.62
C ALA A 334 11.53 -32.28 7.12
N ARG A 335 11.88 -31.04 7.51
CA ARG A 335 10.93 -30.00 7.90
C ARG A 335 10.68 -29.07 6.72
N LEU A 336 9.49 -29.18 6.15
CA LEU A 336 9.04 -28.39 4.98
C LEU A 336 7.82 -27.52 5.31
N ARG A 337 7.67 -27.17 6.59
CA ARG A 337 6.53 -26.38 7.05
C ARG A 337 6.47 -25.03 6.33
N ASP A 338 5.28 -24.68 5.82
CA ASP A 338 4.98 -23.40 5.14
C ASP A 338 5.94 -23.11 3.96
N SER A 339 6.62 -24.14 3.41
CA SER A 339 7.49 -23.99 2.22
C SER A 339 6.68 -23.84 0.94
N LYS A 340 7.28 -23.22 -0.07
CA LYS A 340 6.66 -23.02 -1.38
C LYS A 340 7.32 -23.91 -2.41
N MET A 341 6.55 -24.84 -2.96
CA MET A 341 7.01 -25.88 -3.89
C MET A 341 6.13 -25.90 -5.17
N PHE A 342 5.64 -24.74 -5.56
CA PHE A 342 4.81 -24.63 -6.76
C PHE A 342 5.56 -25.18 -7.99
N LYS A 343 4.95 -26.16 -8.69
CA LYS A 343 5.54 -26.86 -9.84
C LYS A 343 6.88 -27.57 -9.57
N ALA A 344 7.25 -27.82 -8.32
CA ALA A 344 8.43 -28.60 -8.03
C ALA A 344 8.28 -30.07 -8.50
N ASN A 345 9.38 -30.69 -8.88
CA ASN A 345 9.41 -32.08 -9.32
C ASN A 345 9.97 -33.01 -8.21
N PHE A 346 9.12 -33.84 -7.65
CA PHE A 346 9.40 -34.87 -6.63
C PHE A 346 9.29 -36.28 -7.15
N GLU A 347 9.45 -36.49 -8.46
CA GLU A 347 9.37 -37.84 -9.03
C GLU A 347 10.24 -38.84 -8.30
N SER A 348 9.63 -39.92 -7.79
CA SER A 348 10.33 -41.00 -7.07
C SER A 348 11.13 -40.53 -5.84
N SER A 349 10.85 -39.37 -5.27
CA SER A 349 11.48 -38.87 -4.05
C SER A 349 10.92 -39.54 -2.79
N ASP A 350 11.73 -39.60 -1.73
CA ASP A 350 11.32 -40.12 -0.42
C ASP A 350 11.08 -38.98 0.58
N LEU A 351 9.81 -38.69 0.86
CA LEU A 351 9.36 -37.71 1.85
C LEU A 351 8.80 -38.41 3.11
N SER A 352 9.11 -39.67 3.33
CA SER A 352 8.58 -40.40 4.50
C SER A 352 8.94 -39.69 5.80
N ASP A 353 7.97 -39.61 6.72
CA ASP A 353 8.06 -38.94 8.02
C ASP A 353 8.31 -37.42 7.94
N ALA A 354 8.23 -36.79 6.76
CA ALA A 354 8.45 -35.35 6.58
C ALA A 354 7.28 -34.53 7.09
N ASN A 355 7.56 -33.28 7.48
CA ASN A 355 6.54 -32.31 7.92
C ASN A 355 6.29 -31.24 6.86
N LEU A 356 5.18 -31.37 6.13
CA LEU A 356 4.71 -30.48 5.07
C LEU A 356 3.51 -29.62 5.50
N TYR A 357 3.35 -29.36 6.79
CA TYR A 357 2.24 -28.55 7.29
C TYR A 357 2.18 -27.19 6.58
N GLY A 358 1.04 -26.88 5.96
CA GLY A 358 0.82 -25.59 5.28
C GLY A 358 1.62 -25.38 4.00
N ALA A 359 2.32 -26.39 3.49
CA ALA A 359 3.16 -26.28 2.29
C ALA A 359 2.32 -26.04 1.02
N ASP A 360 2.86 -25.25 0.10
CA ASP A 360 2.27 -24.98 -1.23
C ASP A 360 2.88 -25.95 -2.26
N LEU A 361 2.18 -27.02 -2.54
CA LEU A 361 2.55 -28.07 -3.53
C LEU A 361 1.71 -27.97 -4.82
N ARG A 362 1.12 -26.82 -5.07
CA ARG A 362 0.26 -26.67 -6.25
C ARG A 362 1.02 -26.97 -7.54
N ARG A 363 0.39 -27.83 -8.36
CA ARG A 363 0.95 -28.30 -9.64
C ARG A 363 2.31 -28.99 -9.51
N ALA A 364 2.68 -29.44 -8.33
CA ALA A 364 3.90 -30.25 -8.16
C ALA A 364 3.76 -31.61 -8.87
N TYR A 365 4.88 -32.15 -9.38
CA TYR A 365 4.94 -33.45 -10.00
C TYR A 365 5.52 -34.44 -8.99
N MET A 366 4.69 -35.38 -8.49
CA MET A 366 5.00 -36.25 -7.38
C MET A 366 4.80 -37.74 -7.73
N VAL A 367 4.92 -38.06 -9.02
CA VAL A 367 4.72 -39.42 -9.50
C VAL A 367 5.67 -40.39 -8.79
N SER A 368 5.13 -41.47 -8.22
CA SER A 368 5.85 -42.51 -7.49
C SER A 368 6.64 -42.02 -6.27
N ALA A 369 6.30 -40.83 -5.74
CA ALA A 369 6.93 -40.34 -4.50
C ALA A 369 6.38 -41.08 -3.27
N ASN A 370 7.21 -41.23 -2.26
CA ASN A 370 6.86 -41.84 -0.98
C ASN A 370 6.51 -40.78 0.07
N PHE A 371 5.25 -40.74 0.48
CA PHE A 371 4.71 -39.83 1.51
C PHE A 371 4.25 -40.61 2.76
N GLN A 372 4.81 -41.75 3.06
CA GLN A 372 4.44 -42.54 4.25
C GLN A 372 4.67 -41.71 5.53
N ASN A 373 3.71 -41.73 6.45
CA ASN A 373 3.71 -41.00 7.73
C ASN A 373 3.89 -39.48 7.61
N THR A 374 3.78 -38.86 6.45
CA THR A 374 3.96 -37.41 6.28
C THR A 374 2.87 -36.61 6.94
N HIS A 375 3.20 -35.40 7.43
CA HIS A 375 2.27 -34.42 7.93
C HIS A 375 1.90 -33.40 6.84
N LEU A 376 0.81 -33.64 6.10
CA LEU A 376 0.31 -32.82 5.01
C LEU A 376 -0.82 -31.86 5.45
N ASN A 377 -1.09 -31.72 6.74
CA ASN A 377 -2.18 -30.89 7.24
C ASN A 377 -2.12 -29.48 6.65
N ARG A 378 -3.23 -29.00 6.10
CA ARG A 378 -3.38 -27.68 5.44
C ARG A 378 -2.47 -27.47 4.23
N ALA A 379 -1.80 -28.47 3.72
CA ALA A 379 -1.03 -28.36 2.46
C ALA A 379 -1.98 -28.14 1.27
N ASP A 380 -1.51 -27.41 0.27
CA ASP A 380 -2.24 -27.19 -0.98
C ASP A 380 -1.58 -28.00 -2.12
N LEU A 381 -2.23 -29.09 -2.51
CA LEU A 381 -1.83 -29.98 -3.60
C LEU A 381 -2.70 -29.77 -4.85
N SER A 382 -3.37 -28.63 -4.98
CA SER A 382 -4.27 -28.38 -6.10
C SER A 382 -3.52 -28.48 -7.43
N GLY A 383 -4.02 -29.32 -8.34
CA GLY A 383 -3.42 -29.59 -9.64
C GLY A 383 -2.12 -30.41 -9.60
N ALA A 384 -1.71 -30.92 -8.46
CA ALA A 384 -0.53 -31.80 -8.34
C ALA A 384 -0.76 -33.15 -9.01
N ASN A 385 0.31 -33.78 -9.49
CA ASN A 385 0.25 -35.14 -10.01
C ASN A 385 0.68 -36.15 -8.93
N LEU A 386 -0.28 -36.88 -8.37
CA LEU A 386 -0.17 -37.84 -7.31
C LEU A 386 -0.17 -39.33 -7.84
N SER A 387 0.06 -39.52 -9.12
CA SER A 387 0.03 -40.87 -9.69
C SER A 387 1.06 -41.77 -9.01
N ASN A 388 0.62 -42.96 -8.56
CA ASN A 388 1.45 -43.95 -7.86
C ASN A 388 2.14 -43.42 -6.59
N THR A 389 1.67 -42.33 -5.96
CA THR A 389 2.20 -41.88 -4.67
C THR A 389 1.78 -42.80 -3.53
N ASP A 390 2.70 -43.06 -2.59
CA ASP A 390 2.38 -43.79 -1.36
C ASP A 390 2.05 -42.77 -0.23
N LEU A 391 0.79 -42.69 0.15
CA LEU A 391 0.27 -41.83 1.24
C LEU A 391 -0.08 -42.66 2.49
N THR A 392 0.44 -43.85 2.63
CA THR A 392 0.15 -44.72 3.78
C THR A 392 0.49 -44.00 5.09
N LYS A 393 -0.47 -43.95 6.02
CA LYS A 393 -0.35 -43.27 7.31
C LYS A 393 -0.07 -41.78 7.25
N ALA A 394 -0.15 -41.12 6.10
CA ALA A 394 -0.03 -39.69 6.01
C ALA A 394 -1.20 -39.02 6.75
N ASN A 395 -0.95 -37.80 7.30
CA ASN A 395 -1.98 -36.97 7.89
C ASN A 395 -2.34 -35.84 6.89
N TYR A 396 -3.56 -35.85 6.37
CA TYR A 396 -4.04 -34.93 5.33
C TYR A 396 -5.24 -34.09 5.76
N ASP A 397 -5.37 -33.74 7.06
CA ASP A 397 -6.42 -32.85 7.53
C ASP A 397 -6.38 -31.49 6.81
N LEU A 398 -7.52 -31.07 6.30
CA LEU A 398 -7.68 -29.78 5.59
C LEU A 398 -6.77 -29.62 4.37
N VAL A 399 -6.29 -30.72 3.79
CA VAL A 399 -5.53 -30.69 2.53
C VAL A 399 -6.43 -30.24 1.39
N LYS A 400 -5.90 -29.46 0.46
CA LYS A 400 -6.57 -29.10 -0.79
C LYS A 400 -6.04 -29.96 -1.93
N LEU A 401 -6.97 -30.59 -2.66
CA LEU A 401 -6.69 -31.53 -3.76
C LEU A 401 -7.44 -31.15 -5.04
N ASP A 402 -7.89 -29.92 -5.20
CA ASP A 402 -8.68 -29.50 -6.36
C ASP A 402 -7.91 -29.75 -7.66
N SER A 403 -8.49 -30.57 -8.56
CA SER A 403 -7.86 -30.95 -9.84
C SER A 403 -6.54 -31.69 -9.74
N ALA A 404 -6.21 -32.30 -8.60
CA ALA A 404 -5.06 -33.20 -8.49
C ALA A 404 -5.28 -34.45 -9.35
N VAL A 405 -4.21 -34.92 -10.00
CA VAL A 405 -4.23 -36.11 -10.86
C VAL A 405 -3.86 -37.35 -10.02
N VAL A 406 -4.63 -38.40 -10.20
CA VAL A 406 -4.40 -39.71 -9.51
C VAL A 406 -4.36 -40.85 -10.52
N SER A 407 -3.74 -41.96 -10.13
CA SER A 407 -3.54 -43.11 -11.03
C SER A 407 -4.77 -44.00 -11.21
N GLU A 408 -5.64 -44.07 -10.19
CA GLU A 408 -6.72 -45.05 -10.14
C GLU A 408 -8.03 -44.47 -9.72
N TYR A 409 -9.15 -45.04 -10.22
CA TYR A 409 -10.51 -44.62 -9.86
C TYR A 409 -10.82 -44.82 -8.38
N HIS A 410 -10.22 -45.85 -7.74
CA HIS A 410 -10.39 -46.17 -6.33
C HIS A 410 -9.32 -45.58 -5.42
N TRP A 411 -8.58 -44.58 -5.90
CA TRP A 411 -7.50 -43.94 -5.14
C TRP A 411 -7.97 -43.39 -3.77
N LEU A 412 -9.14 -42.76 -3.72
CA LEU A 412 -9.74 -42.27 -2.45
C LEU A 412 -10.06 -43.44 -1.50
N ASP A 413 -10.49 -44.60 -2.03
CA ASP A 413 -10.83 -45.75 -1.22
C ASP A 413 -9.57 -46.42 -0.65
N SER A 414 -8.44 -46.34 -1.35
CA SER A 414 -7.15 -46.85 -0.91
C SER A 414 -6.53 -46.06 0.24
N LEU A 415 -6.94 -44.80 0.40
CA LEU A 415 -6.52 -43.96 1.51
C LEU A 415 -7.12 -44.48 2.83
N GLY A 416 -6.36 -45.11 3.68
CA GLY A 416 -6.76 -45.22 5.08
C GLY A 416 -7.25 -46.55 5.58
N THR A 417 -6.91 -47.67 4.94
CA THR A 417 -7.07 -48.99 5.61
C THR A 417 -5.99 -49.27 6.65
N THR A 418 -4.89 -48.48 6.68
CA THR A 418 -3.70 -48.75 7.49
C THR A 418 -3.16 -47.56 8.29
N GLY A 419 -3.82 -46.41 8.37
CA GLY A 419 -3.23 -45.21 8.95
C GLY A 419 -4.20 -44.31 9.71
N ASN A 420 -3.66 -43.20 10.20
CA ASN A 420 -4.38 -42.18 10.96
C ASN A 420 -5.60 -41.73 10.14
N ALA A 421 -6.80 -42.05 10.61
CA ALA A 421 -8.07 -41.73 9.94
C ALA A 421 -8.37 -40.22 9.90
N SER A 422 -7.46 -39.43 10.46
CA SER A 422 -7.57 -37.97 10.50
C SER A 422 -7.52 -37.40 9.10
N GLY A 423 -8.61 -36.78 8.69
CA GLY A 423 -8.76 -36.17 7.37
C GLY A 423 -9.35 -37.09 6.26
N ARG A 424 -9.41 -38.37 6.43
CA ARG A 424 -10.04 -39.31 5.46
C ARG A 424 -11.50 -38.96 5.22
N ASP A 425 -12.27 -38.81 6.30
CA ASP A 425 -13.70 -38.47 6.22
C ASP A 425 -13.89 -37.10 5.57
N TYR A 426 -12.98 -36.18 5.81
CA TYR A 426 -12.94 -34.89 5.13
C TYR A 426 -12.74 -35.05 3.62
N LEU A 427 -11.77 -35.86 3.18
CA LEU A 427 -11.52 -36.09 1.76
C LEU A 427 -12.69 -36.80 1.09
N LEU A 428 -13.20 -37.89 1.66
CA LEU A 428 -14.32 -38.65 1.10
C LEU A 428 -15.61 -37.79 1.03
N SER A 429 -15.81 -36.85 1.96
CA SER A 429 -16.98 -35.97 1.94
C SER A 429 -16.84 -34.80 0.98
N ASN A 430 -15.61 -34.37 0.68
CA ASN A 430 -15.34 -33.15 -0.09
C ASN A 430 -14.85 -33.39 -1.50
N TYR A 431 -14.40 -34.60 -1.86
CA TYR A 431 -13.83 -34.89 -3.16
C TYR A 431 -14.43 -36.16 -3.78
N TYR A 432 -14.46 -36.21 -5.11
CA TYR A 432 -14.75 -37.37 -5.90
C TYR A 432 -13.78 -37.46 -7.10
N ILE A 433 -13.62 -38.62 -7.67
CA ILE A 433 -12.76 -38.81 -8.84
C ILE A 433 -13.60 -38.65 -10.11
N ASP A 434 -13.17 -37.73 -10.96
CA ASP A 434 -13.70 -37.52 -12.32
C ASP A 434 -12.65 -37.95 -13.34
N SER A 435 -13.09 -38.44 -14.50
CA SER A 435 -12.21 -38.91 -15.56
C SER A 435 -12.43 -38.18 -16.86
N VAL A 436 -11.34 -37.72 -17.47
CA VAL A 436 -11.37 -37.04 -18.78
C VAL A 436 -10.55 -37.84 -19.79
N ARG A 437 -11.16 -38.17 -20.92
CA ARG A 437 -10.48 -38.85 -22.02
C ARG A 437 -9.61 -37.85 -22.79
N THR A 438 -8.33 -38.10 -22.88
CA THR A 438 -7.40 -37.27 -23.66
C THR A 438 -7.60 -37.53 -25.18
N SER A 439 -7.10 -36.61 -26.01
CA SER A 439 -7.09 -36.78 -27.48
C SER A 439 -6.32 -38.04 -27.96
N LEU A 440 -5.45 -38.55 -27.13
CA LEU A 440 -4.69 -39.77 -27.39
C LEU A 440 -5.36 -41.04 -26.85
N GLY A 441 -6.59 -40.93 -26.34
CA GLY A 441 -7.36 -42.09 -25.83
C GLY A 441 -7.06 -42.49 -24.37
N TRP A 442 -6.12 -41.85 -23.70
CA TRP A 442 -5.80 -42.15 -22.30
C TRP A 442 -6.85 -41.48 -21.36
N MET A 443 -7.11 -42.12 -20.24
CA MET A 443 -8.00 -41.61 -19.20
C MET A 443 -7.16 -40.93 -18.12
N ASN A 444 -7.30 -39.61 -17.96
CA ASN A 444 -6.75 -38.91 -16.82
C ASN A 444 -7.83 -38.79 -15.73
N MET A 445 -7.49 -39.16 -14.52
CA MET A 445 -8.35 -39.12 -13.34
C MET A 445 -7.99 -37.93 -12.48
N PHE A 446 -8.98 -37.14 -12.12
CA PHE A 446 -8.83 -35.89 -11.36
C PHE A 446 -9.72 -35.91 -10.13
N LEU A 447 -9.21 -35.36 -9.05
CA LEU A 447 -10.02 -35.08 -7.87
C LEU A 447 -10.82 -33.79 -8.07
N ARG A 448 -12.13 -33.89 -7.92
CA ARG A 448 -13.06 -32.76 -8.00
C ARG A 448 -13.72 -32.54 -6.65
N LYS A 449 -13.87 -31.28 -6.29
CA LYS A 449 -14.58 -30.92 -5.06
C LYS A 449 -16.09 -31.16 -5.19
N THR A 450 -16.69 -31.83 -4.21
CA THR A 450 -18.13 -32.02 -4.11
C THR A 450 -18.81 -30.65 -4.00
N GLY A 451 -19.69 -30.33 -4.95
CA GLY A 451 -20.35 -29.02 -5.03
C GLY A 451 -19.88 -28.10 -6.16
N SER A 452 -18.74 -28.38 -6.80
CA SER A 452 -18.32 -27.70 -8.03
C SER A 452 -18.87 -28.41 -9.28
N LYS A 453 -20.16 -28.73 -9.34
CA LYS A 453 -20.77 -29.15 -10.62
C LYS A 453 -20.63 -27.98 -11.59
N SER A 454 -19.77 -28.15 -12.59
CA SER A 454 -19.62 -27.25 -13.72
C SER A 454 -20.99 -26.91 -14.31
N ARG A 455 -21.29 -25.62 -14.38
CA ARG A 455 -22.28 -25.11 -15.31
C ARG A 455 -21.80 -25.29 -16.76
#